data_c536a8610876c100dcd31157cf0d8e3d
#
_entry.id   c536a8610876c100dcd31157cf0d8e3d
#
_cell.length_a   1.000
_cell.length_b   1.000
_cell.length_c   1.000
_cell.angle_alpha   90.00
_cell.angle_beta   90.00
_cell.angle_gamma   90.00
#
_symmetry.space_group_name_H-M   'P 1'
#
loop_
_entity.id
_entity.type
_entity.pdbx_description
1 polymer ?
#
loop_
_entity_poly.entity_id
_entity_poly.type
_entity_poly.pdbx_seq_one_letter_code
_entity_poly.pdbx_strand_id
1 'polypeptide(L)'
;MNAKFLGILCLLIICFSCKNIQEENPEDIVEEKQSEAITESDISKLKFIEFVPSQETEKITENWLEYIQLKEQVSLIKKGDFSYFNDNKEAIDELFKSITKTIPEELNNSSILARIKTVETKLYKLGSFANLETTSKKELLSTIKEFLMSITNLDLQMNKTIELESQNIEKP
;
A
#
# COMPACT_ATOMS: atom_id res chain seq x y z
N MET A 1 -11.45 -16.23 -74.79
CA MET A 1 -11.84 -16.38 -73.31
C MET A 1 -12.44 -15.07 -72.88
N ASN A 2 -13.75 -15.06 -72.64
CA ASN A 2 -14.51 -13.80 -72.51
C ASN A 2 -14.20 -13.13 -71.16
N ALA A 3 -13.83 -11.83 -71.19
CA ALA A 3 -13.48 -11.03 -69.98
C ALA A 3 -14.55 -11.09 -68.88
N LYS A 4 -15.80 -11.37 -69.23
CA LYS A 4 -16.93 -11.56 -68.28
C LYS A 4 -16.79 -12.84 -67.44
N PHE A 5 -16.14 -13.90 -67.97
CA PHE A 5 -15.88 -15.16 -67.24
C PHE A 5 -14.73 -15.00 -66.21
N LEU A 6 -13.74 -14.18 -66.55
CA LEU A 6 -12.63 -13.86 -65.67
C LEU A 6 -13.07 -13.06 -64.44
N GLY A 7 -14.02 -12.10 -64.65
CA GLY A 7 -14.57 -11.29 -63.55
C GLY A 7 -15.41 -12.11 -62.57
N ILE A 8 -16.19 -13.08 -63.05
CA ILE A 8 -16.97 -13.99 -62.18
C ILE A 8 -16.09 -14.92 -61.38
N LEU A 9 -14.98 -15.42 -61.99
CA LEU A 9 -14.03 -16.27 -61.32
C LEU A 9 -13.28 -15.53 -60.18
N CYS A 10 -12.90 -14.26 -60.35
CA CYS A 10 -12.30 -13.44 -59.32
C CYS A 10 -13.27 -13.15 -58.16
N LEU A 11 -14.55 -12.96 -58.45
CA LEU A 11 -15.58 -12.70 -57.41
C LEU A 11 -15.80 -13.93 -56.51
N LEU A 12 -15.69 -15.16 -57.08
CA LEU A 12 -15.86 -16.40 -56.35
C LEU A 12 -14.65 -16.70 -55.41
N ILE A 13 -13.47 -16.21 -55.71
CA ILE A 13 -12.26 -16.43 -54.89
C ILE A 13 -12.30 -15.54 -53.62
N ILE A 14 -12.95 -14.39 -53.67
CA ILE A 14 -13.07 -13.48 -52.54
C ILE A 14 -14.03 -14.06 -51.47
N CYS A 15 -14.99 -14.91 -51.87
CA CYS A 15 -15.95 -15.51 -50.91
C CYS A 15 -15.38 -16.70 -50.14
N PHE A 16 -14.22 -17.25 -50.49
CA PHE A 16 -13.59 -18.37 -49.76
C PHE A 16 -12.46 -17.97 -48.80
N SER A 17 -12.24 -16.68 -48.58
CA SER A 17 -11.30 -16.19 -47.60
C SER A 17 -11.98 -16.02 -46.22
N CYS A 18 -12.90 -16.91 -45.84
CA CYS A 18 -13.23 -17.10 -44.44
C CYS A 18 -12.11 -17.89 -43.78
N LYS A 19 -11.13 -17.20 -43.21
CA LYS A 19 -10.28 -17.77 -42.18
C LYS A 19 -11.19 -18.45 -41.15
N ASN A 20 -10.89 -19.72 -40.87
CA ASN A 20 -11.27 -20.35 -39.61
C ASN A 20 -10.80 -19.44 -38.45
N ILE A 21 -11.68 -18.55 -37.99
CA ILE A 21 -11.61 -18.11 -36.64
C ILE A 21 -11.98 -19.37 -35.86
N GLN A 22 -11.01 -20.03 -35.27
CA GLN A 22 -11.29 -20.87 -34.12
C GLN A 22 -12.15 -20.01 -33.22
N GLU A 23 -13.36 -20.44 -32.99
CA GLU A 23 -14.14 -19.98 -31.84
C GLU A 23 -13.30 -20.34 -30.61
N GLU A 24 -12.39 -19.42 -30.19
CA GLU A 24 -11.96 -19.34 -28.83
C GLU A 24 -13.24 -19.11 -28.04
N ASN A 25 -13.61 -20.14 -27.30
CA ASN A 25 -14.74 -20.17 -26.41
C ASN A 25 -14.77 -18.88 -25.60
N PRO A 26 -15.84 -18.02 -25.67
CA PRO A 26 -15.87 -16.78 -24.91
C PRO A 26 -15.93 -16.99 -23.40
N GLU A 27 -15.88 -18.24 -22.94
CA GLU A 27 -15.88 -18.58 -21.51
C GLU A 27 -14.50 -18.46 -20.82
N ASP A 28 -13.39 -18.30 -21.58
CA ASP A 28 -12.05 -18.19 -20.99
C ASP A 28 -11.48 -16.78 -20.90
N ILE A 29 -12.25 -15.72 -21.23
CA ILE A 29 -11.81 -14.32 -21.08
C ILE A 29 -12.84 -13.51 -20.27
N VAL A 30 -13.51 -14.15 -19.35
CA VAL A 30 -14.03 -13.50 -18.16
C VAL A 30 -13.22 -14.08 -16.99
N GLU A 31 -11.92 -13.79 -16.93
CA GLU A 31 -11.35 -13.52 -15.65
C GLU A 31 -12.15 -12.34 -15.10
N GLU A 32 -13.22 -12.69 -14.41
CA GLU A 32 -13.90 -11.84 -13.46
C GLU A 32 -12.79 -11.11 -12.70
N LYS A 33 -12.57 -9.83 -13.01
CA LYS A 33 -11.97 -8.87 -12.11
C LYS A 33 -12.94 -8.66 -10.95
N GLN A 34 -13.24 -9.75 -10.24
CA GLN A 34 -13.59 -9.62 -8.85
C GLN A 34 -12.35 -8.99 -8.23
N SER A 35 -12.46 -7.74 -7.82
CA SER A 35 -11.55 -7.18 -6.86
C SER A 35 -11.70 -8.05 -5.62
N GLU A 36 -10.91 -9.14 -5.55
CA GLU A 36 -10.87 -9.97 -4.37
C GLU A 36 -10.46 -9.06 -3.22
N ALA A 37 -11.42 -8.76 -2.35
CA ALA A 37 -11.19 -7.90 -1.20
C ALA A 37 -9.95 -8.42 -0.44
N ILE A 38 -9.07 -7.52 -0.07
CA ILE A 38 -7.93 -7.83 0.77
C ILE A 38 -8.45 -8.28 2.14
N THR A 39 -7.98 -9.42 2.62
CA THR A 39 -8.36 -9.98 3.91
C THR A 39 -7.21 -9.92 4.90
N GLU A 40 -7.53 -10.02 6.20
CA GLU A 40 -6.52 -10.16 7.26
C GLU A 40 -5.58 -11.34 6.98
N SER A 41 -6.11 -12.47 6.46
CA SER A 41 -5.30 -13.64 6.09
C SER A 41 -4.30 -13.35 4.98
N ASP A 42 -4.62 -12.47 4.03
CA ASP A 42 -3.69 -12.07 2.99
C ASP A 42 -2.54 -11.21 3.55
N ILE A 43 -2.88 -10.29 4.45
CA ILE A 43 -1.92 -9.37 5.07
C ILE A 43 -1.01 -10.12 6.03
N SER A 44 -1.53 -11.08 6.81
CA SER A 44 -0.73 -11.89 7.75
C SER A 44 0.34 -12.75 7.07
N LYS A 45 0.20 -13.04 5.77
CA LYS A 45 1.20 -13.77 4.97
C LYS A 45 2.34 -12.88 4.45
N LEU A 46 2.25 -11.57 4.63
CA LEU A 46 3.30 -10.63 4.19
C LEU A 46 4.56 -10.84 5.05
N LYS A 47 5.67 -11.16 4.40
CA LYS A 47 6.94 -11.39 5.10
C LYS A 47 7.73 -10.08 5.19
N PHE A 48 7.95 -9.58 6.40
CA PHE A 48 8.87 -8.49 6.76
C PHE A 48 9.27 -8.62 8.22
N ILE A 49 10.32 -7.91 8.63
CA ILE A 49 10.75 -7.88 10.02
C ILE A 49 9.87 -6.85 10.74
N GLU A 50 9.20 -7.27 11.79
CA GLU A 50 8.39 -6.39 12.63
C GLU A 50 9.17 -6.00 13.88
N PHE A 51 9.35 -4.70 14.09
CA PHE A 51 9.85 -4.13 15.33
C PHE A 51 8.68 -3.50 16.08
N VAL A 52 8.72 -3.59 17.39
CA VAL A 52 7.76 -2.95 18.29
C VAL A 52 8.50 -2.00 19.21
N PRO A 53 7.83 -0.98 19.80
CA PRO A 53 8.43 -0.14 20.82
C PRO A 53 8.98 -0.98 21.99
N SER A 54 10.15 -0.59 22.51
CA SER A 54 10.67 -1.14 23.77
C SER A 54 9.84 -0.61 24.95
N GLN A 55 10.00 -1.21 26.14
CA GLN A 55 9.29 -0.75 27.33
C GLN A 55 9.58 0.73 27.64
N GLU A 56 10.80 1.18 27.42
CA GLU A 56 11.21 2.57 27.62
C GLU A 56 10.54 3.47 26.59
N THR A 57 10.51 3.05 25.32
CA THR A 57 9.84 3.78 24.24
C THR A 57 8.32 3.82 24.47
N GLU A 58 7.71 2.72 24.92
CA GLU A 58 6.27 2.66 25.25
C GLU A 58 5.91 3.70 26.32
N LYS A 59 6.69 3.83 27.40
CA LYS A 59 6.46 4.84 28.45
C LYS A 59 6.47 6.27 27.92
N ILE A 60 7.34 6.57 26.95
CA ILE A 60 7.44 7.89 26.33
C ILE A 60 6.25 8.14 25.39
N THR A 61 5.81 7.11 24.67
CA THR A 61 4.74 7.22 23.67
C THR A 61 3.33 6.99 24.23
N GLU A 62 3.17 6.52 25.47
CA GLU A 62 1.86 6.20 26.09
C GLU A 62 0.87 7.38 26.13
N ASN A 63 1.37 8.61 26.19
CA ASN A 63 0.58 9.83 26.18
C ASN A 63 0.66 10.60 24.86
N TRP A 64 1.31 10.05 23.83
CA TRP A 64 1.37 10.65 22.50
C TRP A 64 0.14 10.21 21.68
N LEU A 65 -0.96 10.94 21.83
CA LEU A 65 -2.28 10.58 21.33
C LEU A 65 -2.30 10.35 19.83
N GLU A 66 -1.59 11.17 19.06
CA GLU A 66 -1.57 11.08 17.59
C GLU A 66 -0.80 9.86 17.11
N TYR A 67 0.25 9.44 17.83
CA TYR A 67 0.94 8.18 17.55
C TYR A 67 0.03 6.99 17.88
N ILE A 68 -0.71 7.03 18.99
CA ILE A 68 -1.71 6.00 19.33
C ILE A 68 -2.77 5.91 18.24
N GLN A 69 -3.30 7.04 17.78
CA GLN A 69 -4.26 7.10 16.66
C GLN A 69 -3.67 6.49 15.38
N LEU A 70 -2.41 6.77 15.06
CA LEU A 70 -1.72 6.14 13.93
C LEU A 70 -1.64 4.61 14.09
N LYS A 71 -1.32 4.10 15.29
CA LYS A 71 -1.26 2.65 15.59
C LYS A 71 -2.63 1.99 15.49
N GLU A 72 -3.71 2.68 15.83
CA GLU A 72 -5.09 2.22 15.61
C GLU A 72 -5.38 2.04 14.12
N GLN A 73 -5.00 3.01 13.28
CA GLN A 73 -5.15 2.87 11.82
C GLN A 73 -4.32 1.69 11.28
N VAL A 74 -3.10 1.49 11.77
CA VAL A 74 -2.29 0.30 11.44
C VAL A 74 -3.03 -1.00 11.78
N SER A 75 -3.70 -1.05 12.94
CA SER A 75 -4.48 -2.22 13.35
C SER A 75 -5.66 -2.49 12.41
N LEU A 76 -6.39 -1.45 11.99
CA LEU A 76 -7.50 -1.58 11.03
C LEU A 76 -6.99 -2.05 9.67
N ILE A 77 -5.92 -1.46 9.16
CA ILE A 77 -5.29 -1.87 7.90
C ILE A 77 -4.85 -3.35 7.95
N LYS A 78 -4.26 -3.81 9.07
CA LYS A 78 -3.89 -5.23 9.26
C LYS A 78 -5.10 -6.17 9.19
N LYS A 79 -6.31 -5.71 9.53
CA LYS A 79 -7.57 -6.45 9.41
C LYS A 79 -8.21 -6.37 8.00
N GLY A 80 -7.61 -5.63 7.08
CA GLY A 80 -8.16 -5.38 5.75
C GLY A 80 -9.21 -4.28 5.71
N ASP A 81 -9.30 -3.45 6.75
CA ASP A 81 -10.19 -2.29 6.79
C ASP A 81 -9.45 -1.04 6.27
N PHE A 82 -9.89 -0.57 5.11
CA PHE A 82 -9.36 0.62 4.44
C PHE A 82 -10.34 1.79 4.46
N SER A 83 -11.39 1.73 5.26
CA SER A 83 -12.45 2.77 5.35
C SER A 83 -11.90 4.15 5.74
N TYR A 84 -10.76 4.19 6.44
CA TYR A 84 -10.05 5.42 6.80
C TYR A 84 -9.65 6.26 5.58
N PHE A 85 -9.49 5.65 4.40
CA PHE A 85 -9.08 6.37 3.18
C PHE A 85 -10.26 6.94 2.38
N ASN A 86 -11.51 6.62 2.77
CA ASN A 86 -12.69 7.11 2.08
C ASN A 86 -12.88 8.60 2.39
N ASP A 87 -12.55 9.46 1.42
CA ASP A 87 -12.69 10.92 1.47
C ASP A 87 -12.03 11.62 2.68
N ASN A 88 -10.98 11.02 3.26
CA ASN A 88 -10.36 11.43 4.52
C ASN A 88 -8.96 12.05 4.36
N LYS A 89 -8.67 12.65 3.21
CA LYS A 89 -7.35 13.24 2.98
C LYS A 89 -7.00 14.31 4.01
N GLU A 90 -7.95 15.20 4.33
CA GLU A 90 -7.76 16.25 5.34
C GLU A 90 -7.46 15.66 6.73
N ALA A 91 -8.10 14.56 7.11
CA ALA A 91 -7.85 13.90 8.39
C ALA A 91 -6.44 13.30 8.46
N ILE A 92 -5.92 12.77 7.35
CA ILE A 92 -4.53 12.28 7.27
C ILE A 92 -3.55 13.45 7.39
N ASP A 93 -3.79 14.57 6.68
CA ASP A 93 -2.98 15.77 6.76
C ASP A 93 -2.91 16.33 8.18
N GLU A 94 -4.06 16.42 8.86
CA GLU A 94 -4.14 16.89 10.25
C GLU A 94 -3.44 15.94 11.23
N LEU A 95 -3.57 14.62 11.04
CA LEU A 95 -2.89 13.63 11.89
C LEU A 95 -1.37 13.81 11.82
N PHE A 96 -0.77 13.88 10.62
CA PHE A 96 0.68 13.99 10.50
C PHE A 96 1.22 15.37 10.90
N LYS A 97 0.45 16.43 10.67
CA LYS A 97 0.77 17.75 11.18
C LYS A 97 0.78 17.77 12.71
N SER A 98 -0.21 17.13 13.34
CA SER A 98 -0.31 17.04 14.79
C SER A 98 0.76 16.12 15.39
N ILE A 99 1.03 14.95 14.80
CA ILE A 99 2.14 14.06 15.18
C ILE A 99 3.46 14.83 15.27
N THR A 100 3.77 15.63 14.24
CA THR A 100 5.02 16.40 14.22
C THR A 100 5.05 17.50 15.28
N LYS A 101 3.89 18.07 15.60
CA LYS A 101 3.79 19.17 16.59
C LYS A 101 3.83 18.70 18.04
N THR A 102 3.29 17.50 18.31
CA THR A 102 3.11 16.94 19.66
C THR A 102 4.15 15.87 20.00
N ILE A 103 5.16 15.69 19.14
CA ILE A 103 6.21 14.70 19.35
C ILE A 103 6.90 14.91 20.71
N PRO A 104 7.07 13.84 21.54
CA PRO A 104 7.81 13.93 22.78
C PRO A 104 9.23 14.46 22.59
N GLU A 105 9.74 15.24 23.55
CA GLU A 105 11.05 15.91 23.45
C GLU A 105 12.17 14.89 23.18
N GLU A 106 12.15 13.76 23.84
CA GLU A 106 13.13 12.67 23.71
C GLU A 106 13.16 12.06 22.31
N LEU A 107 12.05 12.14 21.57
CA LEU A 107 11.91 11.61 20.22
C LEU A 107 12.04 12.72 19.15
N ASN A 108 12.13 13.99 19.56
CA ASN A 108 12.13 15.12 18.62
C ASN A 108 13.50 15.36 17.99
N ASN A 109 13.88 14.49 17.07
CA ASN A 109 15.13 14.61 16.32
C ASN A 109 14.91 14.37 14.81
N SER A 110 15.90 14.76 14.00
CA SER A 110 15.82 14.70 12.52
C SER A 110 15.59 13.27 12.00
N SER A 111 16.11 12.25 12.67
CA SER A 111 15.95 10.85 12.25
C SER A 111 14.52 10.37 12.43
N ILE A 112 13.89 10.69 13.56
CA ILE A 112 12.48 10.36 13.83
C ILE A 112 11.57 11.15 12.88
N LEU A 113 11.78 12.46 12.73
CA LEU A 113 11.00 13.30 11.82
C LEU A 113 11.05 12.78 10.36
N ALA A 114 12.21 12.32 9.91
CA ALA A 114 12.34 11.71 8.58
C ALA A 114 11.55 10.39 8.46
N ARG A 115 11.49 9.57 9.52
CA ARG A 115 10.69 8.34 9.54
C ARG A 115 9.18 8.65 9.55
N ILE A 116 8.73 9.62 10.33
CA ILE A 116 7.35 10.10 10.33
C ILE A 116 6.95 10.55 8.92
N LYS A 117 7.79 11.33 8.24
CA LYS A 117 7.53 11.75 6.85
C LYS A 117 7.49 10.58 5.86
N THR A 118 8.30 9.55 6.10
CA THR A 118 8.24 8.32 5.30
C THR A 118 6.92 7.58 5.51
N VAL A 119 6.47 7.44 6.76
CA VAL A 119 5.17 6.82 7.10
C VAL A 119 4.03 7.59 6.43
N GLU A 120 4.00 8.90 6.55
CA GLU A 120 3.02 9.77 5.89
C GLU A 120 2.96 9.50 4.38
N THR A 121 4.11 9.51 3.72
CA THR A 121 4.20 9.26 2.26
C THR A 121 3.67 7.87 1.88
N LYS A 122 3.99 6.84 2.69
CA LYS A 122 3.53 5.47 2.44
C LYS A 122 2.03 5.32 2.72
N LEU A 123 1.49 6.04 3.71
CA LEU A 123 0.05 6.05 3.98
C LEU A 123 -0.73 6.70 2.83
N TYR A 124 -0.26 7.84 2.30
CA TYR A 124 -0.88 8.45 1.11
C TYR A 124 -0.83 7.54 -0.11
N LYS A 125 0.31 6.88 -0.35
CA LYS A 125 0.42 5.90 -1.42
C LYS A 125 -0.61 4.78 -1.24
N LEU A 126 -0.73 4.24 -0.04
CA LEU A 126 -1.69 3.18 0.27
C LEU A 126 -3.14 3.65 0.03
N GLY A 127 -3.52 4.82 0.54
CA GLY A 127 -4.85 5.39 0.31
C GLY A 127 -5.16 5.60 -1.17
N SER A 128 -4.18 6.07 -1.96
CA SER A 128 -4.34 6.22 -3.40
C SER A 128 -4.59 4.89 -4.10
N PHE A 129 -3.84 3.83 -3.73
CA PHE A 129 -4.00 2.50 -4.32
C PHE A 129 -5.27 1.79 -3.85
N ALA A 130 -5.68 1.99 -2.59
CA ALA A 130 -6.91 1.41 -2.04
C ALA A 130 -8.18 1.98 -2.71
N ASN A 131 -8.15 3.26 -3.13
CA ASN A 131 -9.28 3.93 -3.77
C ASN A 131 -9.29 3.81 -5.31
N LEU A 132 -8.28 3.17 -5.91
CA LEU A 132 -8.19 3.04 -7.36
C LEU A 132 -8.71 1.67 -7.80
N GLU A 133 -9.85 1.63 -8.49
CA GLU A 133 -10.51 0.39 -8.96
C GLU A 133 -9.63 -0.50 -9.86
N THR A 134 -8.63 0.10 -10.53
CA THR A 134 -7.71 -0.62 -11.41
C THR A 134 -6.53 -1.24 -10.66
N THR A 135 -6.40 -1.01 -9.35
CA THR A 135 -5.32 -1.58 -8.54
C THR A 135 -5.51 -3.08 -8.38
N SER A 136 -4.53 -3.87 -8.80
CA SER A 136 -4.56 -5.31 -8.58
C SER A 136 -4.34 -5.66 -7.09
N LYS A 137 -4.89 -6.79 -6.63
CA LYS A 137 -4.66 -7.31 -5.28
C LYS A 137 -3.16 -7.39 -4.93
N LYS A 138 -2.32 -7.82 -5.89
CA LYS A 138 -0.87 -7.93 -5.71
C LYS A 138 -0.21 -6.57 -5.45
N GLU A 139 -0.60 -5.53 -6.18
CA GLU A 139 -0.07 -4.18 -6.01
C GLU A 139 -0.52 -3.59 -4.68
N LEU A 140 -1.78 -3.77 -4.30
CA LEU A 140 -2.29 -3.30 -3.03
C LEU A 140 -1.59 -4.00 -1.86
N LEU A 141 -1.40 -5.33 -1.90
CA LEU A 141 -0.63 -6.07 -0.88
C LEU A 141 0.84 -5.60 -0.80
N SER A 142 1.48 -5.30 -1.95
CA SER A 142 2.83 -4.73 -1.95
C SER A 142 2.86 -3.35 -1.28
N THR A 143 1.87 -2.52 -1.54
CA THR A 143 1.76 -1.17 -0.94
C THR A 143 1.47 -1.22 0.55
N ILE A 144 0.60 -2.15 0.99
CA ILE A 144 0.38 -2.44 2.42
C ILE A 144 1.68 -2.84 3.11
N LYS A 145 2.43 -3.76 2.49
CA LYS A 145 3.74 -4.18 3.04
C LYS A 145 4.70 -3.00 3.18
N GLU A 146 4.81 -2.13 2.17
CA GLU A 146 5.67 -0.94 2.23
C GLU A 146 5.27 -0.01 3.38
N PHE A 147 3.96 0.20 3.59
CA PHE A 147 3.45 1.00 4.69
C PHE A 147 3.79 0.37 6.04
N LEU A 148 3.47 -0.92 6.25
CA LEU A 148 3.77 -1.63 7.50
C LEU A 148 5.29 -1.64 7.80
N MET A 149 6.14 -1.79 6.78
CA MET A 149 7.59 -1.66 6.93
C MET A 149 8.02 -0.25 7.33
N SER A 150 7.31 0.79 6.92
CA SER A 150 7.64 2.16 7.34
C SER A 150 7.28 2.39 8.82
N ILE A 151 6.19 1.83 9.30
CA ILE A 151 5.80 1.85 10.73
C ILE A 151 6.85 1.14 11.59
N THR A 152 7.20 -0.10 11.25
CA THR A 152 8.16 -0.87 12.04
C THR A 152 9.56 -0.22 12.04
N ASN A 153 9.94 0.48 10.96
CA ASN A 153 11.17 1.26 10.91
C ASN A 153 11.12 2.54 11.77
N LEU A 154 9.94 3.14 11.95
CA LEU A 154 9.75 4.24 12.91
C LEU A 154 9.91 3.71 14.34
N ASP A 155 9.24 2.60 14.68
CA ASP A 155 9.32 1.96 16.00
C ASP A 155 10.79 1.59 16.33
N LEU A 156 11.52 0.98 15.37
CA LEU A 156 12.94 0.68 15.52
C LEU A 156 13.81 1.94 15.75
N GLN A 157 13.51 3.02 15.03
CA GLN A 157 14.29 4.25 15.17
C GLN A 157 14.04 4.91 16.53
N MET A 158 12.80 4.88 17.03
CA MET A 158 12.47 5.35 18.38
C MET A 158 13.23 4.56 19.44
N ASN A 159 13.21 3.21 19.37
CA ASN A 159 13.98 2.36 20.28
C ASN A 159 15.47 2.72 20.28
N LYS A 160 16.07 2.89 19.10
CA LYS A 160 17.49 3.25 18.98
C LYS A 160 17.81 4.63 19.54
N THR A 161 16.89 5.59 19.39
CA THR A 161 17.07 6.94 19.94
C THR A 161 17.12 6.87 21.46
N ILE A 162 16.16 6.20 22.09
CA ILE A 162 16.08 6.08 23.54
C ILE A 162 17.24 5.25 24.11
N GLU A 163 17.64 4.16 23.44
CA GLU A 163 18.82 3.39 23.81
C GLU A 163 20.07 4.26 23.81
N LEU A 164 20.33 5.05 22.79
CA LEU A 164 21.50 5.93 22.69
C LEU A 164 21.51 7.02 23.77
N GLU A 165 20.36 7.60 24.11
CA GLU A 165 20.24 8.61 25.19
C GLU A 165 20.51 7.98 26.56
N SER A 166 20.09 6.71 26.77
CA SER A 166 20.34 6.00 28.04
C SER A 166 21.80 5.59 28.26
N GLN A 167 22.57 5.43 27.18
CA GLN A 167 23.97 4.98 27.23
C GLN A 167 24.96 6.07 27.61
N ASN A 168 24.59 7.18 28.21
CA ASN A 168 25.39 8.27 28.78
C ASN A 168 26.91 8.18 28.41
N ILE A 169 27.20 8.21 27.09
CA ILE A 169 28.57 8.12 26.58
C ILE A 169 29.23 9.47 26.83
N GLU A 170 29.96 9.58 27.95
CA GLU A 170 30.88 10.68 28.17
C GLU A 170 31.90 10.67 27.01
N LYS A 171 31.88 11.70 26.19
CA LYS A 171 32.91 11.87 25.17
C LYS A 171 34.24 12.14 25.88
N PRO A 172 35.33 11.44 25.49
CA PRO A 172 36.65 11.64 26.07
C PRO A 172 37.17 13.07 25.82
#